data_736349ec20b8ec5c34ee943c35b0acc2
#
_entry.id   736349ec20b8ec5c34ee943c35b0acc2
#
_cell.length_a   1.000
_cell.length_b   1.000
_cell.length_c   1.000
_cell.angle_alpha   90.00
_cell.angle_beta   90.00
_cell.angle_gamma   90.00
#
_symmetry.space_group_name_H-M   'P 1'
#
loop_
_entity.id
_entity.type
_entity.pdbx_description
1 polymer ?
#
loop_
_entity_poly.entity_id
_entity_poly.type
_entity_poly.pdbx_seq_one_letter_code
_entity_poly.pdbx_strand_id
1 'polypeptide(L)'
;MNIQLLGAGQADQWDAYLRQVPRSDIYFTAGYARIYEENGDGEAQLFIYERDGQFVCYPYLLRNISDLPVVARLKLGHEVYDISTPYGYGGPLTNVVEPADKAVIFREFESVFHAYCEEKHIITEFVRFHPILNNALDYEAVDPCFVRNTIYINLDQSEEDLQRQYSRDNRNRIRRALKEGLTVAQADTGDLEQLLALYYSTMDKKQAQSYYYFSEQFFANTVQILGDQIGLVEVKYGDKVIASAMFMYSGEFAHYHLMGSDRQYLPVAPINLLIHYAATQARERGYRYMHLGGGYTGNDNLFRFKRSFNEKTMADFYIGKRIHCESLYQAIIEPIAISMVEQNYFPLYRHPELQEAPISSILIGSAHS
;
A
#
# COMPACT_ATOMS: atom_id res chain seq x y z
N MET A 1 7.42 14.47 -27.52
CA MET A 1 7.87 14.05 -26.18
C MET A 1 7.48 15.15 -25.20
N ASN A 2 6.70 14.83 -24.19
CA ASN A 2 6.21 15.76 -23.18
C ASN A 2 6.38 15.14 -21.79
N ILE A 3 6.79 15.96 -20.81
CA ILE A 3 6.84 15.61 -19.41
C ILE A 3 5.87 16.53 -18.69
N GLN A 4 5.00 15.94 -17.87
CA GLN A 4 4.08 16.69 -17.02
C GLN A 4 4.17 16.16 -15.59
N LEU A 5 4.06 17.08 -14.64
CA LEU A 5 3.99 16.78 -13.21
C LEU A 5 2.69 17.35 -12.67
N LEU A 6 1.88 16.50 -12.02
CA LEU A 6 0.62 16.90 -11.38
C LEU A 6 0.71 16.62 -9.88
N GLY A 7 0.24 17.57 -9.07
CA GLY A 7 0.02 17.37 -7.64
C GLY A 7 -1.39 16.86 -7.35
N ALA A 8 -1.65 16.42 -6.11
CA ALA A 8 -2.97 15.92 -5.68
C ALA A 8 -4.09 16.97 -5.83
N GLY A 9 -3.77 18.27 -5.79
CA GLY A 9 -4.72 19.35 -6.07
C GLY A 9 -5.27 19.40 -7.50
N GLN A 10 -4.63 18.69 -8.45
CA GLN A 10 -5.04 18.55 -9.84
C GLN A 10 -5.73 17.21 -10.11
N ALA A 11 -6.56 16.75 -9.16
CA ALA A 11 -7.16 15.42 -9.16
C ALA A 11 -7.89 15.07 -10.46
N ASP A 12 -8.66 16.00 -11.03
CA ASP A 12 -9.41 15.76 -12.28
C ASP A 12 -8.49 15.41 -13.46
N GLN A 13 -7.34 16.11 -13.56
CA GLN A 13 -6.34 15.86 -14.60
C GLN A 13 -5.58 14.57 -14.35
N TRP A 14 -5.18 14.33 -13.11
CA TRP A 14 -4.54 13.10 -12.67
C TRP A 14 -5.40 11.87 -13.01
N ASP A 15 -6.63 11.85 -12.54
CA ASP A 15 -7.55 10.74 -12.74
C ASP A 15 -8.01 10.60 -14.21
N ALA A 16 -7.89 11.68 -15.03
CA ALA A 16 -8.11 11.60 -16.47
C ALA A 16 -7.07 10.73 -17.19
N TYR A 17 -5.81 10.74 -16.74
CA TYR A 17 -4.80 9.79 -17.25
C TYR A 17 -5.14 8.37 -16.82
N LEU A 18 -5.53 8.15 -15.56
CA LEU A 18 -5.87 6.81 -15.06
C LEU A 18 -7.08 6.19 -15.77
N ARG A 19 -8.04 7.00 -16.18
CA ARG A 19 -9.21 6.52 -16.98
C ARG A 19 -8.83 5.98 -18.36
N GLN A 20 -7.66 6.33 -18.89
CA GLN A 20 -7.14 5.85 -20.17
C GLN A 20 -6.26 4.60 -20.03
N VAL A 21 -5.86 4.25 -18.81
CA VAL A 21 -5.12 3.01 -18.53
C VAL A 21 -6.11 1.84 -18.56
N PRO A 22 -5.79 0.73 -19.23
CA PRO A 22 -6.70 -0.42 -19.37
C PRO A 22 -7.15 -1.02 -18.03
N ARG A 23 -6.25 -1.01 -17.04
CA ARG A 23 -6.52 -1.48 -15.68
C ARG A 23 -5.79 -0.59 -14.68
N SER A 24 -6.56 0.03 -13.81
CA SER A 24 -6.05 0.83 -12.69
C SER A 24 -6.81 0.51 -11.40
N ASP A 25 -6.32 0.99 -10.29
CA ASP A 25 -6.88 0.73 -8.97
C ASP A 25 -6.80 1.98 -8.10
N ILE A 26 -7.46 1.94 -6.93
CA ILE A 26 -7.53 3.04 -5.98
C ILE A 26 -6.16 3.58 -5.57
N TYR A 27 -5.17 2.72 -5.44
CA TYR A 27 -3.79 3.07 -5.04
C TYR A 27 -3.07 4.06 -5.98
N PHE A 28 -3.59 4.22 -7.20
CA PHE A 28 -3.00 5.11 -8.21
C PHE A 28 -3.72 6.46 -8.29
N THR A 29 -4.87 6.59 -7.63
CA THR A 29 -5.71 7.80 -7.72
C THR A 29 -5.12 8.98 -6.95
N ALA A 30 -5.44 10.20 -7.41
CA ALA A 30 -5.08 11.42 -6.71
C ALA A 30 -5.63 11.45 -5.27
N GLY A 31 -6.87 10.96 -5.07
CA GLY A 31 -7.49 10.89 -3.76
C GLY A 31 -6.69 10.01 -2.80
N TYR A 32 -6.26 8.83 -3.24
CA TYR A 32 -5.46 7.93 -2.40
C TYR A 32 -4.10 8.53 -2.05
N ALA A 33 -3.40 9.10 -3.02
CA ALA A 33 -2.11 9.76 -2.79
C ALA A 33 -2.24 10.95 -1.81
N ARG A 34 -3.33 11.74 -1.94
CA ARG A 34 -3.63 12.86 -1.06
C ARG A 34 -3.82 12.46 0.40
N ILE A 35 -4.41 11.31 0.69
CA ILE A 35 -4.55 10.82 2.07
C ILE A 35 -3.19 10.71 2.76
N TYR A 36 -2.19 10.19 2.07
CA TYR A 36 -0.83 10.05 2.61
C TYR A 36 -0.05 11.36 2.61
N GLU A 37 -0.33 12.27 1.67
CA GLU A 37 0.19 13.64 1.75
C GLU A 37 -0.33 14.36 2.99
N GLU A 38 -1.63 14.31 3.27
CA GLU A 38 -2.24 14.89 4.47
C GLU A 38 -1.80 14.18 5.77
N ASN A 39 -1.37 12.92 5.68
CA ASN A 39 -0.76 12.19 6.79
C ASN A 39 0.71 12.59 7.06
N GLY A 40 1.33 13.37 6.15
CA GLY A 40 2.72 13.81 6.27
C GLY A 40 3.75 12.84 5.70
N ASP A 41 3.32 11.86 4.89
CA ASP A 41 4.21 10.86 4.28
C ASP A 41 5.00 11.39 3.06
N GLY A 42 4.74 12.62 2.63
CA GLY A 42 5.39 13.30 1.50
C GLY A 42 4.40 14.03 0.60
N GLU A 43 4.89 14.80 -0.37
CA GLU A 43 4.09 15.51 -1.37
C GLU A 43 3.63 14.53 -2.46
N ALA A 44 2.33 14.46 -2.71
CA ALA A 44 1.77 13.58 -3.72
C ALA A 44 2.00 14.14 -5.13
N GLN A 45 2.67 13.37 -5.98
CA GLN A 45 2.98 13.75 -7.36
C GLN A 45 2.66 12.62 -8.33
N LEU A 46 2.15 12.97 -9.51
CA LEU A 46 2.04 12.11 -10.68
C LEU A 46 3.02 12.59 -11.74
N PHE A 47 4.04 11.80 -12.01
CA PHE A 47 4.92 12.03 -13.15
C PHE A 47 4.32 11.38 -14.39
N ILE A 48 4.25 12.12 -15.49
CA ILE A 48 3.72 11.67 -16.77
C ILE A 48 4.79 11.86 -17.83
N TYR A 49 5.14 10.78 -18.50
CA TYR A 49 5.92 10.78 -19.74
C TYR A 49 4.98 10.45 -20.90
N GLU A 50 4.90 11.33 -21.89
CA GLU A 50 3.98 11.16 -23.02
C GLU A 50 4.70 11.36 -24.36
N ARG A 51 4.41 10.46 -25.30
CA ARG A 51 4.86 10.53 -26.70
C ARG A 51 3.77 10.00 -27.63
N ASP A 52 3.34 10.83 -28.57
CA ASP A 52 2.39 10.44 -29.63
C ASP A 52 1.09 9.82 -29.13
N GLY A 53 0.57 10.31 -27.99
CA GLY A 53 -0.65 9.82 -27.33
C GLY A 53 -0.46 8.54 -26.49
N GLN A 54 0.74 7.96 -26.51
CA GLN A 54 1.14 6.90 -25.58
C GLN A 54 1.81 7.53 -24.36
N PHE A 55 1.53 7.01 -23.16
CA PHE A 55 2.12 7.56 -21.95
C PHE A 55 2.44 6.49 -20.90
N VAL A 56 3.35 6.85 -20.01
CA VAL A 56 3.54 6.20 -18.71
C VAL A 56 3.24 7.24 -17.63
N CYS A 57 2.38 6.88 -16.66
CA CYS A 57 2.07 7.71 -15.51
C CYS A 57 2.49 6.99 -14.22
N TYR A 58 3.19 7.73 -13.34
CA TYR A 58 3.76 7.18 -12.13
C TYR A 58 3.42 8.04 -10.91
N PRO A 59 2.47 7.59 -10.05
CA PRO A 59 2.16 8.25 -8.79
C PRO A 59 3.16 7.87 -7.71
N TYR A 60 3.68 8.87 -6.99
CA TYR A 60 4.57 8.68 -5.84
C TYR A 60 4.41 9.80 -4.81
N LEU A 61 5.01 9.61 -3.66
CA LEU A 61 5.20 10.63 -2.62
C LEU A 61 6.64 11.12 -2.67
N LEU A 62 6.84 12.42 -2.93
CA LEU A 62 8.11 13.10 -2.85
C LEU A 62 8.37 13.50 -1.39
N ARG A 63 9.48 13.05 -0.82
CA ARG A 63 9.79 13.25 0.59
C ARG A 63 11.10 14.03 0.73
N ASN A 64 11.06 15.18 1.36
CA ASN A 64 12.27 15.91 1.71
C ASN A 64 13.03 15.15 2.81
N ILE A 65 14.32 14.87 2.57
CA ILE A 65 15.20 14.18 3.51
C ILE A 65 16.32 15.05 4.05
N SER A 66 16.35 16.33 3.69
CA SER A 66 17.44 17.26 4.04
C SER A 66 17.63 17.39 5.56
N ASP A 67 16.52 17.31 6.32
CA ASP A 67 16.52 17.45 7.77
C ASP A 67 16.83 16.15 8.53
N LEU A 68 16.93 15.02 7.82
CA LEU A 68 17.35 13.78 8.47
C LEU A 68 18.78 13.97 9.01
N PRO A 69 19.04 13.61 10.28
CA PRO A 69 20.35 13.87 10.92
C PRO A 69 21.55 13.38 10.11
N VAL A 70 21.40 12.22 9.46
CA VAL A 70 22.44 11.61 8.60
C VAL A 70 22.65 12.35 7.28
N VAL A 71 21.69 13.18 6.85
CA VAL A 71 21.78 14.02 5.65
C VAL A 71 22.23 15.44 6.02
N ALA A 72 21.61 16.05 7.04
CA ALA A 72 21.89 17.41 7.48
C ALA A 72 23.38 17.67 7.80
N ARG A 73 24.10 16.66 8.32
CA ARG A 73 25.53 16.71 8.57
C ARG A 73 26.39 17.01 7.34
N LEU A 74 25.91 16.67 6.14
CA LEU A 74 26.64 16.89 4.88
C LEU A 74 26.63 18.36 4.45
N LYS A 75 25.75 19.20 5.04
CA LYS A 75 25.62 20.64 4.75
C LYS A 75 25.53 20.93 3.26
N LEU A 76 24.70 20.18 2.56
CA LEU A 76 24.43 20.34 1.15
C LEU A 76 23.87 21.75 0.91
N GLY A 77 24.25 22.40 -0.20
CA GLY A 77 23.76 23.74 -0.56
C GLY A 77 22.36 23.73 -1.21
N HIS A 78 21.70 22.61 -1.25
CA HIS A 78 20.37 22.39 -1.86
C HIS A 78 19.60 21.33 -1.08
N GLU A 79 18.30 21.30 -1.29
CA GLU A 79 17.44 20.25 -0.75
C GLU A 79 17.63 18.93 -1.50
N VAL A 80 17.40 17.83 -0.80
CA VAL A 80 17.49 16.48 -1.33
C VAL A 80 16.25 15.68 -0.96
N TYR A 81 15.88 14.77 -1.84
CA TYR A 81 14.62 14.05 -1.74
C TYR A 81 14.81 12.55 -1.94
N ASP A 82 13.82 11.80 -1.51
CA ASP A 82 13.57 10.44 -1.97
C ASP A 82 12.10 10.28 -2.38
N ILE A 83 11.78 9.22 -3.09
CA ILE A 83 10.42 8.91 -3.47
C ILE A 83 10.02 7.50 -3.05
N SER A 84 8.74 7.36 -2.73
CA SER A 84 8.12 6.07 -2.44
C SER A 84 6.69 6.06 -2.96
N THR A 85 6.20 4.91 -3.39
CA THR A 85 4.75 4.75 -3.54
C THR A 85 4.04 4.94 -2.20
N PRO A 86 2.79 5.42 -2.15
CA PRO A 86 1.97 5.41 -0.95
C PRO A 86 1.90 4.02 -0.32
N TYR A 87 1.47 3.94 0.95
CA TYR A 87 1.26 2.66 1.61
C TYR A 87 0.31 1.76 0.78
N GLY A 88 0.56 0.47 0.80
CA GLY A 88 -0.15 -0.50 -0.01
C GLY A 88 0.60 -0.81 -1.31
N TYR A 89 0.09 -0.36 -2.43
CA TYR A 89 0.61 -0.70 -3.75
C TYR A 89 0.73 0.52 -4.66
N GLY A 90 1.41 0.38 -5.81
CA GLY A 90 1.63 1.47 -6.76
C GLY A 90 2.53 1.03 -7.92
N GLY A 91 3.42 1.94 -8.31
CA GLY A 91 4.32 1.79 -9.46
C GLY A 91 3.77 2.45 -10.72
N PRO A 92 4.52 2.51 -11.81
CA PRO A 92 4.08 3.13 -13.05
C PRO A 92 3.02 2.28 -13.77
N LEU A 93 2.13 2.98 -14.49
CA LEU A 93 1.11 2.42 -15.38
C LEU A 93 1.19 3.07 -16.76
N THR A 94 0.65 2.40 -17.79
CA THR A 94 0.62 2.92 -19.17
C THR A 94 -0.73 2.64 -19.84
N ASN A 95 -1.09 3.46 -20.82
CA ASN A 95 -2.21 3.21 -21.71
C ASN A 95 -1.84 2.28 -22.88
N VAL A 96 -0.59 1.86 -23.00
CA VAL A 96 -0.11 0.96 -24.06
C VAL A 96 -0.39 -0.48 -23.68
N VAL A 97 -1.06 -1.21 -24.58
CA VAL A 97 -1.45 -2.61 -24.38
C VAL A 97 -0.50 -3.58 -25.06
N GLU A 98 -0.03 -3.24 -26.28
CA GLU A 98 0.83 -4.11 -27.06
C GLU A 98 2.20 -4.29 -26.39
N PRO A 99 2.63 -5.54 -26.08
CA PRO A 99 3.84 -5.78 -25.29
C PRO A 99 5.13 -5.15 -25.89
N ALA A 100 5.27 -5.18 -27.22
CA ALA A 100 6.45 -4.61 -27.87
C ALA A 100 6.52 -3.08 -27.72
N ASP A 101 5.39 -2.40 -27.90
CA ASP A 101 5.29 -0.94 -27.75
C ASP A 101 5.42 -0.54 -26.27
N LYS A 102 4.86 -1.34 -25.37
CA LYS A 102 4.99 -1.16 -23.92
C LYS A 102 6.46 -1.20 -23.49
N ALA A 103 7.22 -2.18 -23.95
CA ALA A 103 8.66 -2.28 -23.66
C ALA A 103 9.45 -1.07 -24.22
N VAL A 104 9.02 -0.47 -25.31
CA VAL A 104 9.66 0.74 -25.87
C VAL A 104 9.38 1.95 -25.01
N ILE A 105 8.10 2.21 -24.68
CA ILE A 105 7.73 3.42 -23.93
C ILE A 105 8.26 3.37 -22.49
N PHE A 106 8.36 2.19 -21.86
CA PHE A 106 8.94 2.05 -20.52
C PHE A 106 10.43 2.35 -20.52
N ARG A 107 11.21 1.87 -21.49
CA ARG A 107 12.64 2.20 -21.60
C ARG A 107 12.88 3.70 -21.79
N GLU A 108 12.03 4.38 -22.53
CA GLU A 108 12.11 5.82 -22.70
C GLU A 108 11.74 6.56 -21.42
N PHE A 109 10.64 6.15 -20.78
CA PHE A 109 10.21 6.64 -19.46
C PHE A 109 11.33 6.49 -18.44
N GLU A 110 11.94 5.31 -18.31
CA GLU A 110 13.02 5.03 -17.36
C GLU A 110 14.22 5.97 -17.52
N SER A 111 14.62 6.24 -18.75
CA SER A 111 15.72 7.17 -19.03
C SER A 111 15.36 8.61 -18.67
N VAL A 112 14.15 9.05 -19.04
CA VAL A 112 13.66 10.41 -18.78
C VAL A 112 13.40 10.62 -17.30
N PHE A 113 12.81 9.64 -16.61
CA PHE A 113 12.52 9.72 -15.19
C PHE A 113 13.82 9.71 -14.36
N HIS A 114 14.83 8.94 -14.75
CA HIS A 114 16.12 8.96 -14.09
C HIS A 114 16.78 10.35 -14.20
N ALA A 115 16.82 10.94 -15.40
CA ALA A 115 17.36 12.28 -15.60
C ALA A 115 16.61 13.34 -14.78
N TYR A 116 15.26 13.22 -14.70
CA TYR A 116 14.44 14.06 -13.83
C TYR A 116 14.81 13.90 -12.35
N CYS A 117 15.01 12.66 -11.87
CA CYS A 117 15.40 12.41 -10.50
C CYS A 117 16.77 13.00 -10.15
N GLU A 118 17.75 12.91 -11.08
CA GLU A 118 19.05 13.54 -10.90
C GLU A 118 18.93 15.09 -10.84
N GLU A 119 18.17 15.70 -11.75
CA GLU A 119 17.93 17.15 -11.78
C GLU A 119 17.27 17.67 -10.50
N LYS A 120 16.32 16.88 -9.95
CA LYS A 120 15.56 17.23 -8.73
C LYS A 120 16.21 16.76 -7.45
N HIS A 121 17.42 16.23 -7.51
CA HIS A 121 18.14 15.67 -6.35
C HIS A 121 17.34 14.61 -5.58
N ILE A 122 16.59 13.79 -6.32
CA ILE A 122 15.91 12.62 -5.79
C ILE A 122 16.94 11.48 -5.73
N ILE A 123 17.31 11.05 -4.53
CA ILE A 123 18.44 10.14 -4.31
C ILE A 123 18.02 8.68 -4.53
N THR A 124 16.87 8.31 -3.99
CA THR A 124 16.38 6.92 -4.04
C THR A 124 14.91 6.85 -4.38
N GLU A 125 14.55 5.72 -4.95
CA GLU A 125 13.19 5.33 -5.31
C GLU A 125 12.86 3.97 -4.68
N PHE A 126 11.70 3.90 -4.00
CA PHE A 126 11.15 2.66 -3.44
C PHE A 126 9.74 2.41 -3.92
N VAL A 127 9.53 1.29 -4.59
CA VAL A 127 8.25 0.93 -5.22
C VAL A 127 7.65 -0.30 -4.56
N ARG A 128 6.37 -0.25 -4.23
CA ARG A 128 5.56 -1.42 -3.90
C ARG A 128 4.62 -1.70 -5.06
N PHE A 129 4.92 -2.72 -5.85
CA PHE A 129 4.14 -3.02 -7.04
C PHE A 129 2.76 -3.62 -6.72
N HIS A 130 1.81 -3.39 -7.62
CA HIS A 130 0.46 -3.92 -7.46
C HIS A 130 0.42 -5.41 -7.87
N PRO A 131 0.11 -6.34 -6.93
CA PRO A 131 0.30 -7.77 -7.18
C PRO A 131 -0.64 -8.35 -8.24
N ILE A 132 -1.85 -7.80 -8.42
CA ILE A 132 -2.83 -8.33 -9.40
C ILE A 132 -2.65 -7.67 -10.78
N LEU A 133 -2.14 -6.44 -10.83
CA LEU A 133 -1.82 -5.77 -12.10
C LEU A 133 -0.52 -6.27 -12.71
N ASN A 134 0.37 -6.85 -11.92
CA ASN A 134 1.71 -7.33 -12.34
C ASN A 134 2.59 -6.25 -13.00
N ASN A 135 2.39 -4.99 -12.65
CA ASN A 135 3.15 -3.87 -13.23
C ASN A 135 4.65 -3.88 -12.87
N ALA A 136 5.08 -4.76 -11.98
CA ALA A 136 6.50 -5.02 -11.73
C ALA A 136 7.23 -5.54 -12.98
N LEU A 137 6.53 -6.25 -13.87
CA LEU A 137 7.11 -6.81 -15.08
C LEU A 137 7.37 -5.76 -16.17
N ASP A 138 6.80 -4.59 -16.02
CA ASP A 138 6.92 -3.49 -16.98
C ASP A 138 8.04 -2.49 -16.61
N TYR A 139 8.49 -2.47 -15.35
CA TYR A 139 9.44 -1.48 -14.82
C TYR A 139 10.70 -2.13 -14.26
N GLU A 140 11.63 -2.50 -15.16
CA GLU A 140 12.84 -3.24 -14.80
C GLU A 140 13.91 -2.38 -14.12
N ALA A 141 13.91 -1.06 -14.34
CA ALA A 141 14.95 -0.15 -13.85
C ALA A 141 15.09 -0.08 -12.33
N VAL A 142 14.09 -0.54 -11.57
CA VAL A 142 14.10 -0.59 -10.10
C VAL A 142 14.45 -1.97 -9.54
N ASP A 143 14.89 -2.90 -10.39
CA ASP A 143 15.27 -4.28 -10.02
C ASP A 143 14.16 -4.98 -9.20
N PRO A 144 13.00 -5.29 -9.79
CA PRO A 144 11.88 -5.83 -9.07
C PRO A 144 12.22 -7.14 -8.35
N CYS A 145 12.08 -7.16 -7.04
CA CYS A 145 12.40 -8.30 -6.19
C CYS A 145 11.12 -8.87 -5.57
N PHE A 146 10.92 -10.19 -5.72
CA PHE A 146 9.83 -10.91 -5.05
C PHE A 146 9.99 -10.85 -3.54
N VAL A 147 8.91 -10.50 -2.83
CA VAL A 147 8.89 -10.42 -1.37
C VAL A 147 8.05 -11.53 -0.76
N ARG A 148 6.81 -11.67 -1.24
CA ARG A 148 5.84 -12.64 -0.69
C ARG A 148 4.64 -12.81 -1.62
N ASN A 149 3.84 -13.82 -1.33
CA ASN A 149 2.53 -13.95 -1.94
C ASN A 149 1.47 -13.15 -1.18
N THR A 150 0.46 -12.69 -1.91
CA THR A 150 -0.77 -12.11 -1.38
C THR A 150 -1.96 -12.93 -1.85
N ILE A 151 -3.08 -12.80 -1.15
CA ILE A 151 -4.30 -13.55 -1.43
C ILE A 151 -5.37 -12.60 -1.96
N TYR A 152 -6.07 -13.04 -2.98
CA TYR A 152 -7.30 -12.40 -3.44
C TYR A 152 -8.41 -13.44 -3.64
N ILE A 153 -9.65 -13.01 -3.46
CA ILE A 153 -10.84 -13.79 -3.76
C ILE A 153 -11.27 -13.42 -5.18
N ASN A 154 -11.43 -14.39 -6.06
CA ASN A 154 -12.05 -14.17 -7.37
C ASN A 154 -13.57 -14.01 -7.15
N LEU A 155 -14.11 -12.86 -7.52
CA LEU A 155 -15.53 -12.52 -7.39
C LEU A 155 -16.31 -12.72 -8.71
N ASP A 156 -15.59 -12.82 -9.84
CA ASP A 156 -16.17 -12.99 -11.17
C ASP A 156 -16.65 -14.44 -11.38
N GLN A 157 -17.64 -14.85 -10.57
CA GLN A 157 -18.19 -16.19 -10.56
C GLN A 157 -19.49 -16.27 -9.74
N SER A 158 -20.16 -17.44 -9.74
CA SER A 158 -21.36 -17.67 -8.95
C SER A 158 -21.06 -17.61 -7.43
N GLU A 159 -22.10 -17.38 -6.63
CA GLU A 159 -21.96 -17.42 -5.16
C GLU A 159 -21.51 -18.81 -4.66
N GLU A 160 -22.00 -19.87 -5.29
CA GLU A 160 -21.63 -21.24 -4.96
C GLU A 160 -20.13 -21.48 -5.22
N ASP A 161 -19.61 -21.00 -6.37
CA ASP A 161 -18.20 -21.09 -6.70
C ASP A 161 -17.33 -20.18 -5.85
N LEU A 162 -17.84 -19.00 -5.44
CA LEU A 162 -17.20 -18.15 -4.46
C LEU A 162 -16.91 -18.92 -3.17
N GLN A 163 -17.91 -19.61 -2.62
CA GLN A 163 -17.73 -20.41 -1.41
C GLN A 163 -16.85 -21.66 -1.65
N ARG A 164 -16.81 -22.21 -2.85
CA ARG A 164 -15.93 -23.35 -3.21
C ARG A 164 -14.45 -22.99 -3.20
N GLN A 165 -14.09 -21.72 -3.39
CA GLN A 165 -12.70 -21.27 -3.24
C GLN A 165 -12.21 -21.38 -1.80
N TYR A 166 -13.12 -21.23 -0.83
CA TYR A 166 -12.77 -21.25 0.58
C TYR A 166 -12.38 -22.65 1.04
N SER A 167 -11.44 -22.74 1.98
CA SER A 167 -11.14 -23.98 2.67
C SER A 167 -12.37 -24.53 3.38
N ARG A 168 -12.40 -25.83 3.61
CA ARG A 168 -13.47 -26.48 4.38
C ARG A 168 -13.60 -25.89 5.78
N ASP A 169 -12.46 -25.61 6.43
CA ASP A 169 -12.43 -25.01 7.78
C ASP A 169 -13.06 -23.61 7.77
N ASN A 170 -12.70 -22.78 6.80
CA ASN A 170 -13.27 -21.42 6.67
C ASN A 170 -14.79 -21.46 6.48
N ARG A 171 -15.30 -22.31 5.59
CA ARG A 171 -16.77 -22.49 5.42
C ARG A 171 -17.46 -22.93 6.72
N ASN A 172 -16.84 -23.82 7.48
CA ASN A 172 -17.37 -24.25 8.77
C ASN A 172 -17.36 -23.14 9.81
N ARG A 173 -16.31 -22.29 9.83
CA ARG A 173 -16.22 -21.12 10.72
C ARG A 173 -17.30 -20.09 10.40
N ILE A 174 -17.56 -19.79 9.13
CA ILE A 174 -18.63 -18.88 8.71
C ILE A 174 -20.00 -19.41 9.17
N ARG A 175 -20.30 -20.71 8.92
CA ARG A 175 -21.56 -21.33 9.38
C ARG A 175 -21.70 -21.30 10.90
N ARG A 176 -20.60 -21.54 11.62
CA ARG A 176 -20.58 -21.46 13.07
C ARG A 176 -20.88 -20.05 13.55
N ALA A 177 -20.26 -19.02 12.97
CA ALA A 177 -20.50 -17.63 13.32
C ALA A 177 -22.01 -17.29 13.22
N LEU A 178 -22.66 -17.66 12.12
CA LEU A 178 -24.10 -17.47 11.94
C LEU A 178 -24.93 -18.27 12.96
N LYS A 179 -24.54 -19.51 13.25
CA LYS A 179 -25.25 -20.36 14.23
C LYS A 179 -25.14 -19.83 15.66
N GLU A 180 -24.02 -19.21 16.01
CA GLU A 180 -23.80 -18.56 17.31
C GLU A 180 -24.55 -17.22 17.44
N GLY A 181 -25.27 -16.79 16.40
CA GLY A 181 -26.10 -15.59 16.39
C GLY A 181 -25.36 -14.30 16.05
N LEU A 182 -24.20 -14.40 15.40
CA LEU A 182 -23.52 -13.21 14.90
C LEU A 182 -24.31 -12.62 13.74
N THR A 183 -24.44 -11.31 13.72
CA THR A 183 -25.01 -10.54 12.62
C THR A 183 -23.91 -9.71 11.94
N VAL A 184 -24.02 -9.49 10.64
CA VAL A 184 -23.08 -8.69 9.86
C VAL A 184 -23.86 -7.75 8.96
N ALA A 185 -23.42 -6.49 8.88
CA ALA A 185 -24.05 -5.48 8.05
C ALA A 185 -23.02 -4.44 7.61
N GLN A 186 -23.36 -3.71 6.56
CA GLN A 186 -22.72 -2.46 6.21
C GLN A 186 -23.07 -1.42 7.28
N ALA A 187 -22.04 -0.67 7.71
CA ALA A 187 -22.20 0.41 8.69
C ALA A 187 -22.04 1.77 8.01
N ASP A 188 -22.46 2.82 8.71
CA ASP A 188 -22.28 4.19 8.27
C ASP A 188 -20.79 4.58 8.33
N THR A 189 -20.25 5.01 7.19
CA THR A 189 -18.87 5.49 7.11
C THR A 189 -18.63 6.81 7.84
N GLY A 190 -19.68 7.54 8.18
CA GLY A 190 -19.63 8.73 9.01
C GLY A 190 -19.43 8.45 10.51
N ASP A 191 -19.66 7.21 10.96
CA ASP A 191 -19.44 6.76 12.35
C ASP A 191 -18.28 5.76 12.43
N LEU A 192 -17.12 6.26 12.79
CA LEU A 192 -15.87 5.48 12.89
C LEU A 192 -15.54 5.04 14.32
N GLU A 193 -16.36 5.37 15.32
CA GLU A 193 -16.04 5.15 16.75
C GLU A 193 -15.70 3.69 17.02
N GLN A 194 -16.53 2.75 16.56
CA GLN A 194 -16.34 1.32 16.82
C GLN A 194 -15.12 0.76 16.07
N LEU A 195 -14.91 1.20 14.83
CA LEU A 195 -13.71 0.82 14.06
C LEU A 195 -12.45 1.28 14.78
N LEU A 196 -12.37 2.54 15.20
CA LEU A 196 -11.20 3.12 15.87
C LEU A 196 -10.89 2.41 17.18
N ALA A 197 -11.90 2.21 18.03
CA ALA A 197 -11.73 1.51 19.31
C ALA A 197 -11.16 0.10 19.12
N LEU A 198 -11.71 -0.67 18.17
CA LEU A 198 -11.26 -2.02 17.86
C LEU A 198 -9.90 -2.04 17.16
N TYR A 199 -9.61 -1.06 16.31
CA TYR A 199 -8.35 -0.92 15.59
C TYR A 199 -7.20 -0.67 16.56
N TYR A 200 -7.28 0.34 17.42
CA TYR A 200 -6.24 0.64 18.40
C TYR A 200 -6.02 -0.52 19.37
N SER A 201 -7.12 -1.12 19.88
CA SER A 201 -7.00 -2.33 20.70
C SER A 201 -6.30 -3.49 19.97
N THR A 202 -6.41 -3.56 18.63
CA THR A 202 -5.72 -4.58 17.83
C THR A 202 -4.24 -4.23 17.65
N MET A 203 -3.90 -2.95 17.43
CA MET A 203 -2.52 -2.48 17.29
C MET A 203 -1.73 -2.65 18.58
N ASP A 204 -2.32 -2.27 19.74
CA ASP A 204 -1.71 -2.44 21.07
C ASP A 204 -1.35 -3.89 21.35
N LYS A 205 -2.28 -4.81 21.09
CA LYS A 205 -2.06 -6.25 21.31
C LYS A 205 -1.01 -6.87 20.42
N LYS A 206 -0.80 -6.31 19.23
CA LYS A 206 0.22 -6.76 18.26
C LYS A 206 1.57 -6.11 18.50
N GLN A 207 1.67 -5.11 19.40
CA GLN A 207 2.85 -4.26 19.53
C GLN A 207 3.30 -3.75 18.16
N ALA A 208 2.33 -3.24 17.38
CA ALA A 208 2.58 -2.77 16.04
C ALA A 208 3.57 -1.61 16.05
N GLN A 209 4.35 -1.47 14.98
CA GLN A 209 5.23 -0.31 14.82
C GLN A 209 4.41 0.98 14.84
N SER A 210 4.98 2.07 15.34
CA SER A 210 4.33 3.38 15.49
C SER A 210 3.64 3.88 14.23
N TYR A 211 4.23 3.61 13.07
CA TYR A 211 3.67 3.95 11.77
C TYR A 211 2.24 3.41 11.53
N TYR A 212 1.90 2.28 12.10
CA TYR A 212 0.56 1.67 11.92
C TYR A 212 -0.48 2.20 12.92
N TYR A 213 -0.14 3.14 13.79
CA TYR A 213 -1.10 3.84 14.64
C TYR A 213 -1.63 5.09 13.93
N PHE A 214 -2.35 4.87 12.81
CA PHE A 214 -2.98 5.98 12.10
C PHE A 214 -3.91 6.76 13.02
N SER A 215 -3.86 8.09 12.90
CA SER A 215 -4.68 8.99 13.73
C SER A 215 -6.16 8.91 13.35
N GLU A 216 -7.04 9.34 14.24
CA GLU A 216 -8.48 9.52 13.93
C GLU A 216 -8.68 10.42 12.71
N GLN A 217 -7.85 11.47 12.58
CA GLN A 217 -7.88 12.36 11.43
C GLN A 217 -7.56 11.64 10.12
N PHE A 218 -6.61 10.70 10.12
CA PHE A 218 -6.31 9.87 8.95
C PHE A 218 -7.53 9.09 8.48
N PHE A 219 -8.27 8.47 9.40
CA PHE A 219 -9.49 7.73 9.07
C PHE A 219 -10.58 8.66 8.56
N ALA A 220 -10.79 9.82 9.19
CA ALA A 220 -11.75 10.83 8.76
C ALA A 220 -11.42 11.37 7.36
N ASN A 221 -10.16 11.73 7.11
CA ASN A 221 -9.69 12.16 5.79
C ASN A 221 -9.88 11.07 4.74
N THR A 222 -9.60 9.80 5.08
CA THR A 222 -9.80 8.67 4.17
C THR A 222 -11.25 8.57 3.71
N VAL A 223 -12.20 8.65 4.64
CA VAL A 223 -13.63 8.62 4.31
C VAL A 223 -14.04 9.85 3.51
N GLN A 224 -13.60 11.03 3.92
CA GLN A 224 -13.96 12.28 3.27
C GLN A 224 -13.43 12.36 1.83
N ILE A 225 -12.18 11.94 1.61
CA ILE A 225 -11.51 12.08 0.30
C ILE A 225 -11.99 11.00 -0.67
N LEU A 226 -12.12 9.75 -0.21
CA LEU A 226 -12.50 8.64 -1.09
C LEU A 226 -14.02 8.45 -1.22
N GLY A 227 -14.82 8.99 -0.29
CA GLY A 227 -16.29 9.00 -0.39
C GLY A 227 -16.89 7.62 -0.66
N ASP A 228 -17.62 7.48 -1.75
CA ASP A 228 -18.32 6.24 -2.15
C ASP A 228 -17.38 5.06 -2.44
N GLN A 229 -16.06 5.30 -2.54
CA GLN A 229 -15.06 4.26 -2.70
C GLN A 229 -14.70 3.58 -1.37
N ILE A 230 -15.26 4.04 -0.24
CA ILE A 230 -15.08 3.43 1.08
C ILE A 230 -16.36 2.73 1.51
N GLY A 231 -16.20 1.56 2.11
CA GLY A 231 -17.26 0.85 2.83
C GLY A 231 -16.80 0.41 4.20
N LEU A 232 -17.69 0.46 5.15
CA LEU A 232 -17.49 -0.03 6.50
C LEU A 232 -18.39 -1.24 6.74
N VAL A 233 -17.83 -2.34 7.25
CA VAL A 233 -18.58 -3.55 7.58
C VAL A 233 -18.36 -3.91 9.03
N GLU A 234 -19.44 -4.18 9.75
CA GLU A 234 -19.42 -4.54 11.16
C GLU A 234 -20.04 -5.90 11.42
N VAL A 235 -19.47 -6.63 12.39
CA VAL A 235 -20.05 -7.84 12.95
C VAL A 235 -20.43 -7.58 14.40
N LYS A 236 -21.69 -7.94 14.73
CA LYS A 236 -22.24 -7.81 16.09
C LYS A 236 -22.53 -9.16 16.72
N TYR A 237 -22.38 -9.20 18.02
CA TYR A 237 -22.90 -10.27 18.89
C TYR A 237 -23.88 -9.64 19.91
N GLY A 238 -25.16 -9.88 19.73
CA GLY A 238 -26.20 -9.05 20.36
C GLY A 238 -26.07 -7.61 19.85
N ASP A 239 -26.05 -6.64 20.78
CA ASP A 239 -25.89 -5.21 20.46
C ASP A 239 -24.43 -4.75 20.36
N LYS A 240 -23.47 -5.62 20.70
CA LYS A 240 -22.04 -5.27 20.75
C LYS A 240 -21.37 -5.47 19.38
N VAL A 241 -20.71 -4.44 18.86
CA VAL A 241 -19.78 -4.57 17.71
C VAL A 241 -18.51 -5.28 18.19
N ILE A 242 -18.16 -6.40 17.57
CA ILE A 242 -17.02 -7.25 17.94
C ILE A 242 -15.94 -7.34 16.85
N ALA A 243 -16.25 -6.92 15.63
CA ALA A 243 -15.30 -6.71 14.56
C ALA A 243 -15.81 -5.61 13.63
N SER A 244 -14.91 -4.76 13.16
CA SER A 244 -15.20 -3.72 12.19
C SER A 244 -14.04 -3.61 11.20
N ALA A 245 -14.34 -3.41 9.92
CA ALA A 245 -13.33 -3.26 8.89
C ALA A 245 -13.74 -2.26 7.80
N MET A 246 -12.76 -1.48 7.38
CA MET A 246 -12.83 -0.59 6.25
C MET A 246 -12.40 -1.31 4.98
N PHE A 247 -13.21 -1.18 3.93
CA PHE A 247 -12.94 -1.68 2.59
C PHE A 247 -12.81 -0.53 1.62
N MET A 248 -11.96 -0.70 0.60
CA MET A 248 -11.81 0.24 -0.50
C MET A 248 -12.28 -0.40 -1.80
N TYR A 249 -12.88 0.40 -2.69
CA TYR A 249 -13.47 -0.06 -3.93
C TYR A 249 -13.07 0.85 -5.10
N SER A 250 -12.51 0.27 -6.17
CA SER A 250 -12.18 1.03 -7.37
C SER A 250 -12.05 0.12 -8.58
N GLY A 251 -12.54 0.56 -9.75
CA GLY A 251 -12.47 -0.22 -10.98
C GLY A 251 -13.05 -1.63 -10.81
N GLU A 252 -12.22 -2.64 -10.97
CA GLU A 252 -12.60 -4.06 -10.80
C GLU A 252 -12.22 -4.64 -9.43
N PHE A 253 -11.70 -3.81 -8.50
CA PHE A 253 -11.09 -4.25 -7.24
C PHE A 253 -11.87 -3.81 -6.01
N ALA A 254 -11.89 -4.70 -5.03
CA ALA A 254 -12.21 -4.43 -3.64
C ALA A 254 -11.01 -4.78 -2.76
N HIS A 255 -10.76 -4.02 -1.71
CA HIS A 255 -9.62 -4.24 -0.82
C HIS A 255 -10.06 -4.31 0.63
N TYR A 256 -9.62 -5.35 1.33
CA TYR A 256 -9.67 -5.43 2.78
C TYR A 256 -8.54 -4.57 3.34
N HIS A 257 -8.86 -3.37 3.83
CA HIS A 257 -7.88 -2.33 4.12
C HIS A 257 -7.48 -2.29 5.59
N LEU A 258 -8.26 -1.66 6.46
CA LEU A 258 -7.99 -1.52 7.89
C LEU A 258 -9.06 -2.20 8.71
N MET A 259 -8.68 -2.86 9.81
CA MET A 259 -9.64 -3.59 10.62
C MET A 259 -9.26 -3.65 12.08
N GLY A 260 -10.25 -3.78 12.93
CA GLY A 260 -10.13 -4.11 14.33
C GLY A 260 -11.10 -5.22 14.76
N SER A 261 -10.72 -5.98 15.80
CA SER A 261 -11.58 -7.02 16.35
C SER A 261 -11.35 -7.23 17.84
N ASP A 262 -12.43 -7.56 18.56
CA ASP A 262 -12.34 -7.97 19.95
C ASP A 262 -11.83 -9.42 20.07
N ARG A 263 -10.66 -9.57 20.69
CA ARG A 263 -9.99 -10.87 20.84
C ARG A 263 -10.84 -11.92 21.55
N GLN A 264 -11.69 -11.49 22.47
CA GLN A 264 -12.54 -12.41 23.25
C GLN A 264 -13.51 -13.19 22.35
N TYR A 265 -13.90 -12.61 21.22
CA TYR A 265 -14.84 -13.19 20.26
C TYR A 265 -14.19 -13.88 19.05
N LEU A 266 -12.86 -13.92 18.94
CA LEU A 266 -12.20 -14.64 17.85
C LEU A 266 -12.61 -16.13 17.73
N PRO A 267 -12.89 -16.86 18.84
CA PRO A 267 -13.35 -18.24 18.74
C PRO A 267 -14.67 -18.43 17.97
N VAL A 268 -15.55 -17.43 17.93
CA VAL A 268 -16.80 -17.47 17.15
C VAL A 268 -16.66 -16.96 15.71
N ALA A 269 -15.42 -16.71 15.27
CA ALA A 269 -15.03 -16.41 13.90
C ALA A 269 -15.67 -15.16 13.24
N PRO A 270 -15.72 -14.00 13.93
CA PRO A 270 -16.35 -12.80 13.39
C PRO A 270 -15.68 -12.30 12.10
N ILE A 271 -14.32 -12.40 12.00
CA ILE A 271 -13.58 -11.91 10.85
C ILE A 271 -13.85 -12.77 9.61
N ASN A 272 -14.05 -14.09 9.79
CA ASN A 272 -14.42 -14.96 8.68
C ASN A 272 -15.78 -14.56 8.08
N LEU A 273 -16.77 -14.27 8.95
CA LEU A 273 -18.09 -13.80 8.55
C LEU A 273 -18.02 -12.42 7.87
N LEU A 274 -17.26 -11.49 8.45
CA LEU A 274 -17.05 -10.13 7.95
C LEU A 274 -16.51 -10.13 6.51
N ILE A 275 -15.42 -10.87 6.26
CA ILE A 275 -14.79 -10.93 4.92
C ILE A 275 -15.72 -11.63 3.94
N HIS A 276 -16.42 -12.70 4.34
CA HIS A 276 -17.39 -13.38 3.48
C HIS A 276 -18.53 -12.44 3.06
N TYR A 277 -19.11 -11.71 4.00
CA TYR A 277 -20.16 -10.73 3.70
C TYR A 277 -19.66 -9.66 2.73
N ALA A 278 -18.50 -9.06 3.02
CA ALA A 278 -17.92 -8.04 2.15
C ALA A 278 -17.61 -8.59 0.74
N ALA A 279 -17.14 -9.82 0.62
CA ALA A 279 -16.90 -10.47 -0.68
C ALA A 279 -18.20 -10.70 -1.46
N THR A 280 -19.29 -11.10 -0.78
CA THR A 280 -20.61 -11.27 -1.38
C THR A 280 -21.14 -9.92 -1.89
N GLN A 281 -21.07 -8.88 -1.05
CA GLN A 281 -21.51 -7.53 -1.42
C GLN A 281 -20.68 -6.94 -2.57
N ALA A 282 -19.36 -7.13 -2.56
CA ALA A 282 -18.49 -6.67 -3.64
C ALA A 282 -18.82 -7.39 -4.97
N ARG A 283 -19.08 -8.70 -4.93
CA ARG A 283 -19.54 -9.48 -6.10
C ARG A 283 -20.87 -8.96 -6.66
N GLU A 284 -21.86 -8.73 -5.80
CA GLU A 284 -23.18 -8.20 -6.20
C GLU A 284 -23.09 -6.80 -6.83
N ARG A 285 -22.09 -5.99 -6.40
CA ARG A 285 -21.76 -4.68 -6.98
C ARG A 285 -20.94 -4.76 -8.27
N GLY A 286 -20.56 -5.97 -8.72
CA GLY A 286 -19.85 -6.20 -9.99
C GLY A 286 -18.33 -6.11 -9.91
N TYR A 287 -17.74 -6.04 -8.72
CA TYR A 287 -16.27 -6.13 -8.58
C TYR A 287 -15.79 -7.55 -8.91
N ARG A 288 -14.59 -7.64 -9.48
CA ARG A 288 -14.04 -8.93 -9.98
C ARG A 288 -13.06 -9.56 -9.00
N TYR A 289 -12.38 -8.77 -8.18
CA TYR A 289 -11.35 -9.23 -7.25
C TYR A 289 -11.52 -8.57 -5.90
N MET A 290 -11.42 -9.36 -4.80
CA MET A 290 -11.25 -8.82 -3.46
C MET A 290 -9.86 -9.19 -2.96
N HIS A 291 -8.98 -8.20 -2.84
CA HIS A 291 -7.62 -8.39 -2.36
C HIS A 291 -7.57 -8.35 -0.85
N LEU A 292 -7.00 -9.39 -0.23
CA LEU A 292 -6.86 -9.52 1.22
C LEU A 292 -5.45 -9.14 1.71
N GLY A 293 -4.51 -8.98 0.78
CA GLY A 293 -3.09 -8.77 1.12
C GLY A 293 -2.37 -10.04 1.57
N GLY A 294 -1.14 -9.89 2.05
CA GLY A 294 -0.28 -10.96 2.52
C GLY A 294 -0.26 -11.14 4.04
N GLY A 295 0.71 -11.92 4.53
CA GLY A 295 1.13 -12.00 5.91
C GLY A 295 2.21 -10.98 6.25
N TYR A 296 2.73 -11.05 7.47
CA TYR A 296 3.91 -10.25 7.87
C TYR A 296 5.22 -10.90 7.38
N THR A 297 5.35 -12.21 7.61
CA THR A 297 6.53 -12.98 7.24
C THR A 297 6.13 -14.30 6.59
N GLY A 298 6.34 -14.42 5.26
CA GLY A 298 6.08 -15.67 4.53
C GLY A 298 4.73 -16.31 4.83
N ASN A 299 4.72 -17.60 5.18
CA ASN A 299 3.53 -18.40 5.47
C ASN A 299 3.08 -18.33 6.94
N ASP A 300 3.07 -17.15 7.53
CA ASP A 300 2.62 -16.93 8.90
C ASP A 300 1.11 -17.21 9.12
N ASN A 301 0.66 -17.06 10.36
CA ASN A 301 -0.75 -17.31 10.73
C ASN A 301 -1.72 -16.38 10.00
N LEU A 302 -1.30 -15.12 9.73
CA LEU A 302 -2.13 -14.16 9.02
C LEU A 302 -2.27 -14.55 7.54
N PHE A 303 -1.17 -14.96 6.91
CA PHE A 303 -1.20 -15.46 5.53
C PHE A 303 -2.09 -16.71 5.42
N ARG A 304 -1.93 -17.69 6.34
CA ARG A 304 -2.77 -18.90 6.36
C ARG A 304 -4.24 -18.60 6.57
N PHE A 305 -4.56 -17.63 7.42
CA PHE A 305 -5.92 -17.14 7.60
C PHE A 305 -6.48 -16.59 6.28
N LYS A 306 -5.76 -15.67 5.62
CA LYS A 306 -6.20 -15.10 4.34
C LYS A 306 -6.31 -16.16 3.25
N ARG A 307 -5.35 -17.08 3.16
CA ARG A 307 -5.36 -18.19 2.20
C ARG A 307 -6.57 -19.11 2.38
N SER A 308 -7.17 -19.17 3.56
CA SER A 308 -8.39 -19.95 3.77
C SER A 308 -9.60 -19.45 2.96
N PHE A 309 -9.55 -18.22 2.42
CA PHE A 309 -10.57 -17.67 1.52
C PHE A 309 -10.29 -17.96 0.04
N ASN A 310 -9.08 -18.35 -0.32
CA ASN A 310 -8.75 -18.86 -1.65
C ASN A 310 -7.50 -19.74 -1.58
N GLU A 311 -7.69 -21.05 -1.63
CA GLU A 311 -6.59 -21.99 -1.53
C GLU A 311 -5.82 -22.17 -2.87
N LYS A 312 -6.39 -21.73 -3.99
CA LYS A 312 -5.90 -22.06 -5.34
C LYS A 312 -5.03 -20.97 -5.96
N THR A 313 -5.36 -19.71 -5.72
CA THR A 313 -4.71 -18.59 -6.41
C THR A 313 -4.06 -17.63 -5.41
N MET A 314 -2.89 -17.17 -5.80
CA MET A 314 -2.11 -16.17 -5.09
C MET A 314 -1.62 -15.15 -6.11
N ALA A 315 -1.29 -13.96 -5.66
CA ALA A 315 -0.63 -12.95 -6.46
C ALA A 315 0.74 -12.64 -5.86
N ASP A 316 1.75 -12.51 -6.73
CA ASP A 316 3.11 -12.25 -6.32
C ASP A 316 3.28 -10.77 -6.01
N PHE A 317 3.80 -10.47 -4.84
CA PHE A 317 4.11 -9.11 -4.43
C PHE A 317 5.59 -8.84 -4.59
N TYR A 318 5.90 -7.81 -5.40
CA TYR A 318 7.24 -7.33 -5.68
C TYR A 318 7.46 -5.95 -5.10
N ILE A 319 8.69 -5.65 -4.73
CA ILE A 319 9.18 -4.30 -4.46
C ILE A 319 10.29 -3.96 -5.46
N GLY A 320 10.42 -2.68 -5.78
CA GLY A 320 11.52 -2.15 -6.57
C GLY A 320 12.36 -1.18 -5.74
N LYS A 321 13.65 -1.13 -6.02
CA LYS A 321 14.61 -0.26 -5.35
C LYS A 321 15.56 0.33 -6.39
N ARG A 322 15.74 1.64 -6.36
CA ARG A 322 16.72 2.30 -7.24
C ARG A 322 17.45 3.40 -6.50
N ILE A 323 18.73 3.51 -6.75
CA ILE A 323 19.55 4.65 -6.35
C ILE A 323 19.78 5.50 -7.60
N HIS A 324 19.33 6.75 -7.58
CA HIS A 324 19.53 7.69 -8.69
C HIS A 324 20.86 8.46 -8.57
N CYS A 325 21.34 8.69 -7.32
CA CYS A 325 22.60 9.36 -7.05
C CYS A 325 23.47 8.51 -6.10
N GLU A 326 24.28 7.60 -6.66
CA GLU A 326 25.08 6.65 -5.89
C GLU A 326 26.08 7.36 -4.96
N SER A 327 26.80 8.38 -5.45
CA SER A 327 27.81 9.09 -4.66
C SER A 327 27.23 9.74 -3.42
N LEU A 328 26.05 10.35 -3.55
CA LEU A 328 25.37 11.01 -2.42
C LEU A 328 24.74 9.97 -1.47
N TYR A 329 24.15 8.90 -2.03
CA TYR A 329 23.62 7.81 -1.21
C TYR A 329 24.73 7.21 -0.34
N GLN A 330 25.89 6.89 -0.91
CA GLN A 330 27.02 6.36 -0.17
C GLN A 330 27.53 7.34 0.91
N ALA A 331 27.64 8.63 0.59
CA ALA A 331 28.03 9.65 1.56
C ALA A 331 27.04 9.76 2.73
N ILE A 332 25.76 9.51 2.53
CA ILE A 332 24.74 9.50 3.59
C ILE A 332 24.88 8.27 4.48
N ILE A 333 25.09 7.09 3.91
CA ILE A 333 25.06 5.82 4.67
C ILE A 333 26.40 5.42 5.25
N GLU A 334 27.54 5.90 4.71
CA GLU A 334 28.90 5.55 5.15
C GLU A 334 29.10 5.63 6.69
N PRO A 335 28.60 6.65 7.39
CA PRO A 335 28.80 6.74 8.85
C PRO A 335 27.79 5.92 9.66
N ILE A 336 26.83 5.25 8.99
CA ILE A 336 25.84 4.44 9.71
C ILE A 336 26.51 3.15 10.16
N ALA A 337 26.48 2.90 11.48
CA ALA A 337 27.01 1.67 12.07
C ALA A 337 26.19 0.46 11.57
N ILE A 338 26.67 -0.23 10.54
CA ILE A 338 26.01 -1.36 9.89
C ILE A 338 25.64 -2.48 10.89
N SER A 339 26.38 -2.58 12.00
CA SER A 339 26.09 -3.57 13.05
C SER A 339 24.80 -3.25 13.86
N MET A 340 24.23 -2.07 13.70
CA MET A 340 23.04 -1.61 14.44
C MET A 340 21.76 -1.65 13.63
N VAL A 341 21.84 -1.90 12.29
CA VAL A 341 20.67 -1.85 11.39
C VAL A 341 20.60 -3.09 10.52
N GLU A 342 19.39 -3.52 10.22
CA GLU A 342 19.15 -4.61 9.29
C GLU A 342 19.63 -4.19 7.89
N GLN A 343 20.69 -4.84 7.38
CA GLN A 343 21.38 -4.47 6.14
C GLN A 343 20.49 -4.48 4.89
N ASN A 344 19.34 -5.15 4.96
CA ASN A 344 18.39 -5.26 3.85
C ASN A 344 17.33 -4.16 3.82
N TYR A 345 17.31 -3.24 4.81
CA TYR A 345 16.35 -2.13 4.82
C TYR A 345 16.71 -1.11 3.72
N PHE A 346 15.70 -0.63 3.00
CA PHE A 346 15.94 0.34 1.92
C PHE A 346 14.89 1.47 1.93
N PRO A 347 15.34 2.73 1.76
CA PRO A 347 16.73 3.16 1.85
C PRO A 347 17.23 3.10 3.29
N LEU A 348 18.50 2.76 3.48
CA LEU A 348 19.07 2.48 4.81
C LEU A 348 18.93 3.65 5.79
N TYR A 349 19.06 4.88 5.30
CA TYR A 349 18.95 6.11 6.12
C TYR A 349 17.53 6.36 6.69
N ARG A 350 16.52 5.60 6.28
CA ARG A 350 15.16 5.63 6.83
C ARG A 350 14.86 4.50 7.82
N HIS A 351 15.87 3.73 8.20
CA HIS A 351 15.66 2.66 9.16
C HIS A 351 15.10 3.23 10.48
N PRO A 352 14.04 2.66 11.08
CA PRO A 352 13.41 3.20 12.29
C PRO A 352 14.38 3.46 13.45
N GLU A 353 15.33 2.56 13.68
CA GLU A 353 16.35 2.72 14.73
C GLU A 353 17.21 3.98 14.54
N LEU A 354 17.39 4.46 13.31
CA LEU A 354 18.14 5.69 13.03
C LEU A 354 17.34 6.96 13.33
N GLN A 355 16.02 6.86 13.42
CA GLN A 355 15.14 7.99 13.72
C GLN A 355 14.97 8.18 15.24
N GLU A 356 15.11 7.12 16.03
CA GLU A 356 14.93 7.12 17.48
C GLU A 356 16.24 7.26 18.26
N ALA A 357 17.39 6.98 17.65
CA ALA A 357 18.68 6.98 18.33
C ALA A 357 19.35 8.37 18.35
N PRO A 358 20.06 8.75 19.44
CA PRO A 358 20.88 9.97 19.45
C PRO A 358 21.93 9.90 18.34
N ILE A 359 22.18 11.02 17.64
CA ILE A 359 23.14 11.12 16.51
C ILE A 359 24.50 10.54 16.86
N SER A 360 24.98 10.74 18.11
CA SER A 360 26.26 10.23 18.60
C SER A 360 26.37 8.71 18.67
N SER A 361 25.24 7.98 18.72
CA SER A 361 25.22 6.52 18.74
C SER A 361 25.05 5.91 17.34
N ILE A 362 24.64 6.71 16.36
CA ILE A 362 24.39 6.29 14.97
C ILE A 362 25.67 6.36 14.12
N LEU A 363 26.57 7.30 14.44
CA LEU A 363 27.75 7.61 13.63
C LEU A 363 28.99 6.86 14.13
N ILE A 364 29.61 6.07 13.28
CA ILE A 364 30.95 5.55 13.52
C ILE A 364 31.93 6.71 13.30
N GLY A 365 32.64 7.17 14.34
CA GLY A 365 33.83 7.97 14.14
C GLY A 365 33.84 9.41 14.64
N SER A 366 33.14 9.74 15.73
CA SER A 366 33.40 10.98 16.44
C SER A 366 34.23 10.86 17.75
N ALA A 367 34.94 9.72 17.88
CA ALA A 367 35.93 9.57 18.96
C ALA A 367 37.31 9.32 18.31
N HIS A 368 38.11 10.39 18.34
CA HIS A 368 39.54 10.52 18.16
C HIS A 368 39.95 11.47 17.02
N SER A 369 39.98 12.75 17.33
CA SER A 369 41.10 13.63 16.98
C SER A 369 41.19 14.74 18.01
#